data_21dfd732176db08e2d61dc20d8d5c238
#
_entry.id   21dfd732176db08e2d61dc20d8d5c238
#
_cell.length_a   1.000
_cell.length_b   1.000
_cell.length_c   1.000
_cell.angle_alpha   90.00
_cell.angle_beta   90.00
_cell.angle_gamma   90.00
#
_symmetry.space_group_name_H-M   'P 1'
#
loop_
_entity.id
_entity.type
_entity.pdbx_description
1 polymer ?
#
loop_
_entity_poly.entity_id
_entity_poly.type
_entity_poly.pdbx_seq_one_letter_code
_entity_poly.pdbx_strand_id
1 'polypeptide(L)'
;MHICKKSSNFVRKIVIFMKNRVIIGLIALVCLCLSSCSTNEPSSRSLRTMTIDFRVPQNAWAFDDQNKWYSYYFPTSDISERVYNYGTWTMSHEYNSGTKDAFMIALPEFRFKQAYDDQQQIVNYSQRIDYEVGFGYIRVYITNSDYQYEPADLEEMFFHMQIVY
;
A
#
# COMPACT_ATOMS: atom_id res chain seq x y z
N MET A 1 85.88 -0.54 -18.12
CA MET A 1 84.69 -1.35 -17.77
C MET A 1 83.70 -0.52 -16.94
N HIS A 2 83.11 0.56 -17.52
CA HIS A 2 82.26 1.52 -16.75
C HIS A 2 80.95 1.96 -17.45
N ILE A 3 80.49 1.29 -18.51
CA ILE A 3 79.37 1.76 -19.31
C ILE A 3 78.00 1.05 -18.94
N CYS A 4 78.02 -0.08 -18.21
CA CYS A 4 76.81 -0.87 -17.99
C CYS A 4 75.95 -0.43 -16.78
N LYS A 5 76.39 0.41 -15.85
CA LYS A 5 75.65 0.78 -14.64
C LYS A 5 74.67 1.98 -14.83
N LYS A 6 74.86 2.79 -15.89
CA LYS A 6 74.08 4.02 -16.10
C LYS A 6 72.72 3.72 -16.78
N SER A 7 72.60 2.66 -17.56
CA SER A 7 71.40 2.27 -18.29
C SER A 7 70.35 1.72 -17.37
N SER A 8 70.68 0.94 -16.31
CA SER A 8 69.79 0.34 -15.39
C SER A 8 68.94 1.34 -14.55
N ASN A 9 69.57 2.47 -14.18
CA ASN A 9 68.91 3.50 -13.37
C ASN A 9 67.91 4.33 -14.19
N PHE A 10 68.17 4.51 -15.49
CA PHE A 10 67.25 5.25 -16.38
C PHE A 10 65.96 4.44 -16.63
N VAL A 11 66.07 3.16 -16.91
CA VAL A 11 64.89 2.28 -17.12
C VAL A 11 64.06 2.17 -15.85
N ARG A 12 64.71 2.05 -14.67
CA ARG A 12 63.94 2.05 -13.39
C ARG A 12 63.17 3.35 -13.16
N LYS A 13 63.75 4.51 -13.46
CA LYS A 13 63.01 5.79 -13.33
C LYS A 13 61.86 5.91 -14.28
N ILE A 14 61.97 5.42 -15.52
CA ILE A 14 60.87 5.41 -16.49
C ILE A 14 59.74 4.50 -16.03
N VAL A 15 60.04 3.31 -15.54
CA VAL A 15 59.03 2.36 -15.06
C VAL A 15 58.28 2.90 -13.84
N ILE A 16 58.96 3.55 -12.91
CA ILE A 16 58.34 4.18 -11.73
C ILE A 16 57.44 5.36 -12.16
N PHE A 17 57.89 6.17 -13.11
CA PHE A 17 57.12 7.31 -13.63
C PHE A 17 55.87 6.88 -14.37
N MET A 18 55.92 5.79 -15.16
CA MET A 18 54.78 5.22 -15.83
C MET A 18 53.77 4.57 -14.82
N LYS A 19 54.29 3.86 -13.81
CA LYS A 19 53.41 3.34 -12.75
C LYS A 19 52.63 4.43 -12.02
N ASN A 20 53.29 5.54 -11.66
CA ASN A 20 52.61 6.64 -10.99
C ASN A 20 51.55 7.31 -11.86
N ARG A 21 51.78 7.46 -13.16
CA ARG A 21 50.80 8.04 -14.08
C ARG A 21 49.59 7.13 -14.27
N VAL A 22 49.79 5.80 -14.32
CA VAL A 22 48.70 4.82 -14.40
C VAL A 22 47.85 4.84 -13.12
N ILE A 23 48.49 4.92 -11.96
CA ILE A 23 47.79 5.00 -10.66
C ILE A 23 46.97 6.29 -10.56
N ILE A 24 47.55 7.44 -10.96
CA ILE A 24 46.81 8.72 -10.96
C ILE A 24 45.64 8.70 -11.93
N GLY A 25 45.79 8.07 -13.11
CA GLY A 25 44.71 7.91 -14.07
C GLY A 25 43.59 7.02 -13.54
N LEU A 26 43.92 5.93 -12.83
CA LEU A 26 42.95 5.04 -12.19
C LEU A 26 42.19 5.73 -11.06
N ILE A 27 42.87 6.52 -10.22
CA ILE A 27 42.25 7.29 -9.15
C ILE A 27 41.30 8.35 -9.74
N ALA A 28 41.70 9.05 -10.79
CA ALA A 28 40.83 10.02 -11.47
C ALA A 28 39.60 9.37 -12.08
N LEU A 29 39.72 8.16 -12.67
CA LEU A 29 38.61 7.42 -13.21
C LEU A 29 37.64 6.97 -12.10
N VAL A 30 38.14 6.51 -10.97
CA VAL A 30 37.31 6.11 -9.81
C VAL A 30 36.60 7.33 -9.22
N CYS A 31 37.25 8.48 -9.12
CA CYS A 31 36.62 9.71 -8.65
C CYS A 31 35.53 10.20 -9.60
N LEU A 32 35.64 10.02 -10.92
CA LEU A 32 34.60 10.35 -11.89
C LEU A 32 33.39 9.40 -11.78
N CYS A 33 33.60 8.13 -11.45
CA CYS A 33 32.51 7.21 -11.21
C CYS A 33 31.76 7.50 -9.91
N LEU A 34 32.41 8.03 -8.89
CA LEU A 34 31.80 8.39 -7.62
C LEU A 34 31.05 9.73 -7.67
N SER A 35 31.36 10.61 -8.58
CA SER A 35 30.64 11.88 -8.77
C SER A 35 29.44 11.77 -9.71
N SER A 36 29.22 10.59 -10.32
CA SER A 36 28.02 10.33 -11.14
C SER A 36 26.77 9.93 -10.35
N CYS A 37 26.85 9.76 -9.03
CA CYS A 37 25.67 9.81 -8.18
C CYS A 37 25.33 11.29 -7.91
N SER A 38 24.82 12.00 -8.92
CA SER A 38 23.91 13.09 -8.63
C SER A 38 22.70 12.41 -8.01
N THR A 39 22.62 12.40 -6.70
CA THR A 39 21.36 12.32 -6.00
C THR A 39 20.54 13.53 -6.47
N ASN A 40 19.81 13.36 -7.58
CA ASN A 40 18.51 13.99 -7.66
C ASN A 40 17.81 13.42 -6.45
N GLU A 41 17.94 14.06 -5.29
CA GLU A 41 16.98 13.89 -4.22
C GLU A 41 15.64 14.10 -4.90
N PRO A 42 14.79 13.06 -5.00
CA PRO A 42 13.42 13.30 -5.38
C PRO A 42 12.98 14.34 -4.36
N SER A 43 12.65 15.56 -4.82
CA SER A 43 12.10 16.62 -3.99
C SER A 43 11.21 15.88 -2.99
N SER A 44 11.57 15.91 -1.70
CA SER A 44 10.92 15.13 -0.66
C SER A 44 9.44 15.53 -0.69
N ARG A 45 8.66 14.82 -1.50
CA ARG A 45 7.21 14.94 -1.46
C ARG A 45 6.88 14.46 -0.07
N SER A 46 6.64 15.38 0.83
CA SER A 46 6.19 15.05 2.16
C SER A 46 4.94 14.20 1.98
N LEU A 47 5.07 12.90 2.23
CA LEU A 47 3.93 12.00 2.25
C LEU A 47 2.93 12.59 3.27
N ARG A 48 1.72 12.76 2.83
CA ARG A 48 0.61 13.18 3.69
C ARG A 48 -0.19 11.97 4.07
N THR A 49 -0.64 11.95 5.30
CA THR A 49 -1.55 10.94 5.81
C THR A 49 -2.88 11.58 6.15
N MET A 50 -3.95 10.86 5.90
CA MET A 50 -5.31 11.26 6.21
C MET A 50 -6.09 10.04 6.69
N THR A 51 -7.03 10.25 7.61
CA THR A 51 -7.96 9.20 8.07
C THR A 51 -9.37 9.66 7.76
N ILE A 52 -10.20 8.75 7.26
CA ILE A 52 -11.62 8.95 7.04
C ILE A 52 -12.34 7.90 7.89
N ASP A 53 -13.13 8.36 8.84
CA ASP A 53 -13.93 7.52 9.72
C ASP A 53 -15.40 7.70 9.36
N PHE A 54 -16.14 6.60 9.19
CA PHE A 54 -17.56 6.66 8.93
C PHE A 54 -18.32 5.46 9.49
N ARG A 55 -19.60 5.69 9.69
CA ARG A 55 -20.54 4.71 10.23
C ARG A 55 -21.56 4.37 9.16
N VAL A 56 -21.87 3.08 9.04
CA VAL A 56 -22.97 2.57 8.22
C VAL A 56 -24.06 2.04 9.14
N PRO A 57 -25.20 2.76 9.27
CA PRO A 57 -26.32 2.26 10.05
C PRO A 57 -26.88 0.95 9.45
N GLN A 58 -27.42 0.08 10.30
CA GLN A 58 -28.00 -1.20 9.87
C GLN A 58 -29.01 -1.05 8.72
N ASN A 59 -29.86 -0.04 8.76
CA ASN A 59 -30.89 0.22 7.78
C ASN A 59 -30.43 0.99 6.53
N ALA A 60 -29.15 1.33 6.44
CA ALA A 60 -28.58 2.06 5.30
C ALA A 60 -28.00 1.14 4.22
N TRP A 61 -27.91 -0.15 4.48
CA TRP A 61 -27.46 -1.13 3.51
C TRP A 61 -28.51 -1.32 2.41
N ALA A 62 -28.12 -1.15 1.17
CA ALA A 62 -28.94 -1.38 0.00
C ALA A 62 -28.55 -2.70 -0.68
N PHE A 63 -29.52 -3.58 -0.92
CA PHE A 63 -29.29 -4.81 -1.66
C PHE A 63 -29.33 -4.55 -3.16
N ASP A 64 -28.31 -5.01 -3.86
CA ASP A 64 -28.22 -5.03 -5.32
C ASP A 64 -28.57 -6.45 -5.81
N ASP A 65 -29.77 -6.61 -6.34
CA ASP A 65 -30.25 -7.91 -6.81
C ASP A 65 -29.51 -8.44 -8.04
N GLN A 66 -28.92 -7.55 -8.83
CA GLN A 66 -28.13 -7.94 -10.00
C GLN A 66 -26.77 -8.52 -9.59
N ASN A 67 -26.10 -7.88 -8.64
CA ASN A 67 -24.77 -8.27 -8.17
C ASN A 67 -24.81 -9.18 -6.95
N LYS A 68 -25.99 -9.35 -6.34
CA LYS A 68 -26.22 -10.20 -5.15
C LYS A 68 -25.34 -9.80 -3.96
N TRP A 69 -25.23 -8.50 -3.70
CA TRP A 69 -24.54 -7.95 -2.56
C TRP A 69 -25.34 -6.84 -1.87
N TYR A 70 -24.99 -6.56 -0.62
CA TYR A 70 -25.40 -5.32 0.04
C TYR A 70 -24.30 -4.28 -0.18
N SER A 71 -24.69 -3.03 -0.35
CA SER A 71 -23.72 -1.94 -0.48
C SER A 71 -24.16 -0.68 0.27
N TYR A 72 -23.17 0.10 0.68
CA TYR A 72 -23.36 1.45 1.18
C TYR A 72 -22.42 2.40 0.46
N TYR A 73 -22.98 3.48 -0.07
CA TYR A 73 -22.22 4.52 -0.77
C TYR A 73 -21.98 5.70 0.16
N PHE A 74 -20.72 6.01 0.42
CA PHE A 74 -20.27 7.11 1.24
C PHE A 74 -19.62 8.20 0.36
N PRO A 75 -20.33 9.30 0.04
CA PRO A 75 -19.76 10.43 -0.71
C PRO A 75 -18.81 11.21 0.18
N THR A 76 -17.62 11.53 -0.34
CA THR A 76 -16.62 12.33 0.39
C THR A 76 -15.75 13.13 -0.55
N SER A 77 -15.55 14.42 -0.26
CA SER A 77 -14.63 15.30 -1.00
C SER A 77 -13.16 15.00 -0.68
N ASP A 78 -12.88 14.22 0.36
CA ASP A 78 -11.52 13.87 0.78
C ASP A 78 -10.81 12.99 -0.24
N ILE A 79 -11.58 12.18 -1.01
CA ILE A 79 -11.06 11.44 -2.16
C ILE A 79 -11.01 12.35 -3.38
N SER A 80 -10.12 13.35 -3.33
CA SER A 80 -9.84 14.24 -4.46
C SER A 80 -9.17 13.47 -5.62
N GLU A 81 -9.11 14.09 -6.81
CA GLU A 81 -8.43 13.52 -7.96
C GLU A 81 -6.97 13.13 -7.67
N ARG A 82 -6.26 13.97 -6.90
CA ARG A 82 -4.90 13.69 -6.48
C ARG A 82 -4.83 12.47 -5.56
N VAL A 83 -5.70 12.38 -4.56
CA VAL A 83 -5.77 11.23 -3.64
C VAL A 83 -6.11 9.97 -4.41
N TYR A 84 -7.10 10.03 -5.30
CA TYR A 84 -7.50 8.89 -6.12
C TYR A 84 -6.39 8.38 -7.04
N ASN A 85 -5.62 9.27 -7.70
CA ASN A 85 -4.60 8.88 -8.66
C ASN A 85 -3.26 8.47 -8.02
N TYR A 86 -2.93 8.98 -6.84
CA TYR A 86 -1.59 8.82 -6.25
C TYR A 86 -1.63 8.30 -4.81
N GLY A 87 -2.80 8.13 -4.22
CA GLY A 87 -2.96 7.63 -2.87
C GLY A 87 -2.83 6.11 -2.79
N THR A 88 -2.43 5.66 -1.62
CA THR A 88 -2.55 4.27 -1.18
C THR A 88 -3.44 4.27 0.05
N TRP A 89 -4.41 3.38 0.07
CA TRP A 89 -5.40 3.31 1.15
C TRP A 89 -5.54 1.91 1.70
N THR A 90 -5.88 1.86 2.98
CA THR A 90 -6.27 0.65 3.69
C THR A 90 -7.52 0.96 4.49
N MET A 91 -8.44 0.01 4.57
CA MET A 91 -9.65 0.14 5.38
C MET A 91 -9.72 -0.97 6.41
N SER A 92 -10.24 -0.63 7.58
CA SER A 92 -10.52 -1.57 8.66
C SER A 92 -11.95 -1.37 9.15
N HIS A 93 -12.56 -2.47 9.57
CA HIS A 93 -13.82 -2.49 10.30
C HIS A 93 -13.54 -2.52 11.79
N GLU A 94 -14.18 -1.64 12.57
CA GLU A 94 -14.06 -1.58 14.01
C GLU A 94 -15.23 -2.29 14.69
N TYR A 95 -14.92 -3.24 15.53
CA TYR A 95 -15.86 -3.94 16.42
C TYR A 95 -15.92 -3.27 17.78
N ASN A 96 -17.09 -3.32 18.41
CA ASN A 96 -17.32 -2.79 19.75
C ASN A 96 -16.92 -1.31 19.89
N SER A 97 -17.13 -0.52 18.82
CA SER A 97 -16.75 0.89 18.78
C SER A 97 -17.23 1.65 20.00
N GLY A 98 -16.35 2.50 20.54
CA GLY A 98 -16.62 3.30 21.73
C GLY A 98 -16.52 2.54 23.06
N THR A 99 -16.10 1.27 23.05
CA THR A 99 -15.86 0.48 24.26
C THR A 99 -14.37 0.22 24.50
N LYS A 100 -14.01 -0.23 25.72
CA LYS A 100 -12.63 -0.63 26.03
C LYS A 100 -12.18 -1.91 25.30
N ASP A 101 -13.14 -2.68 24.78
CA ASP A 101 -12.91 -3.94 24.07
C ASP A 101 -12.99 -3.75 22.55
N ALA A 102 -12.86 -2.50 22.06
CA ALA A 102 -12.83 -2.18 20.64
C ALA A 102 -11.57 -2.76 19.97
N PHE A 103 -11.76 -3.32 18.80
CA PHE A 103 -10.67 -3.84 17.96
C PHE A 103 -11.01 -3.67 16.48
N MET A 104 -9.97 -3.66 15.63
CA MET A 104 -10.10 -3.46 14.20
C MET A 104 -9.66 -4.69 13.42
N ILE A 105 -10.39 -5.01 12.33
CA ILE A 105 -10.02 -6.03 11.36
C ILE A 105 -9.85 -5.36 10.01
N ALA A 106 -8.71 -5.61 9.35
CA ALA A 106 -8.45 -5.08 8.02
C ALA A 106 -9.35 -5.74 6.96
N LEU A 107 -9.84 -4.95 6.01
CA LEU A 107 -10.60 -5.45 4.86
C LEU A 107 -9.66 -5.94 3.73
N PRO A 108 -10.07 -6.96 2.96
CA PRO A 108 -11.35 -7.69 3.07
C PRO A 108 -11.42 -8.62 4.29
N GLU A 109 -12.57 -8.60 4.96
CA GLU A 109 -12.88 -9.46 6.09
C GLU A 109 -13.77 -10.62 5.65
N PHE A 110 -13.54 -11.82 6.22
CA PHE A 110 -14.38 -12.99 6.01
C PHE A 110 -14.95 -13.46 7.34
N ARG A 111 -16.27 -13.68 7.38
CA ARG A 111 -17.01 -14.16 8.55
C ARG A 111 -17.72 -15.45 8.20
N PHE A 112 -17.79 -16.37 9.14
CA PHE A 112 -18.66 -17.54 9.04
C PHE A 112 -19.99 -17.23 9.72
N LYS A 113 -21.07 -17.48 9.02
CA LYS A 113 -22.44 -17.24 9.45
C LYS A 113 -23.26 -18.52 9.38
N GLN A 114 -24.33 -18.55 10.15
CA GLN A 114 -25.32 -19.62 10.13
C GLN A 114 -26.71 -19.01 9.98
N ALA A 115 -27.51 -19.58 9.10
CA ALA A 115 -28.90 -19.24 8.93
C ALA A 115 -29.75 -20.51 9.05
N TYR A 116 -31.06 -20.33 9.15
CA TYR A 116 -32.04 -21.44 9.03
C TYR A 116 -32.69 -21.31 7.66
N ASP A 117 -32.70 -22.41 6.89
CA ASP A 117 -33.45 -22.49 5.65
C ASP A 117 -34.99 -22.59 5.91
N ASP A 118 -35.78 -22.63 4.85
CA ASP A 118 -37.23 -22.76 4.91
C ASP A 118 -37.70 -24.06 5.60
N GLN A 119 -36.82 -25.06 5.73
CA GLN A 119 -37.04 -26.32 6.39
C GLN A 119 -36.52 -26.33 7.84
N GLN A 120 -36.11 -25.17 8.35
CA GLN A 120 -35.47 -25.00 9.66
C GLN A 120 -34.18 -25.80 9.87
N GLN A 121 -33.50 -26.11 8.79
CA GLN A 121 -32.15 -26.69 8.84
C GLN A 121 -31.09 -25.61 8.90
N ILE A 122 -30.02 -25.88 9.65
CA ILE A 122 -28.90 -24.95 9.75
C ILE A 122 -28.09 -24.97 8.45
N VAL A 123 -28.03 -23.85 7.77
CA VAL A 123 -27.16 -23.61 6.61
C VAL A 123 -25.99 -22.75 7.02
N ASN A 124 -24.80 -23.19 6.66
CA ASN A 124 -23.58 -22.42 6.89
C ASN A 124 -23.18 -21.70 5.61
N TYR A 125 -22.84 -20.43 5.72
CA TYR A 125 -22.32 -19.63 4.62
C TYR A 125 -21.19 -18.71 5.11
N SER A 126 -20.45 -18.13 4.20
CA SER A 126 -19.47 -17.11 4.50
C SER A 126 -19.94 -15.74 4.02
N GLN A 127 -19.65 -14.74 4.80
CA GLN A 127 -19.90 -13.34 4.47
C GLN A 127 -18.55 -12.66 4.25
N ARG A 128 -18.39 -11.99 3.11
CA ARG A 128 -17.22 -11.17 2.80
C ARG A 128 -17.60 -9.70 2.86
N ILE A 129 -16.85 -8.93 3.64
CA ILE A 129 -16.94 -7.48 3.70
C ILE A 129 -15.74 -6.92 2.95
N ASP A 130 -15.99 -6.05 1.98
CA ASP A 130 -14.96 -5.46 1.14
C ASP A 130 -15.32 -4.01 0.78
N TYR A 131 -14.43 -3.32 0.07
CA TYR A 131 -14.64 -1.93 -0.31
C TYR A 131 -14.03 -1.60 -1.67
N GLU A 132 -14.53 -0.54 -2.26
CA GLU A 132 -13.93 0.13 -3.41
C GLU A 132 -13.79 1.62 -3.13
N VAL A 133 -12.79 2.24 -3.72
CA VAL A 133 -12.56 3.68 -3.67
C VAL A 133 -12.69 4.24 -5.07
N GLY A 134 -13.59 5.20 -5.22
CA GLY A 134 -13.76 5.96 -6.45
C GLY A 134 -13.47 7.44 -6.22
N PHE A 135 -13.41 8.20 -7.30
CA PHE A 135 -13.27 9.64 -7.20
C PHE A 135 -14.49 10.26 -6.52
N GLY A 136 -14.26 10.86 -5.33
CA GLY A 136 -15.30 11.49 -4.55
C GLY A 136 -16.18 10.55 -3.73
N TYR A 137 -15.84 9.25 -3.64
CA TYR A 137 -16.63 8.32 -2.84
C TYR A 137 -15.84 7.11 -2.34
N ILE A 138 -16.40 6.49 -1.33
CA ILE A 138 -16.06 5.15 -0.87
C ILE A 138 -17.34 4.31 -0.94
N ARG A 139 -17.25 3.06 -1.39
CA ARG A 139 -18.34 2.11 -1.31
C ARG A 139 -17.88 0.89 -0.52
N VAL A 140 -18.66 0.49 0.48
CA VAL A 140 -18.48 -0.77 1.21
C VAL A 140 -19.53 -1.73 0.75
N TYR A 141 -19.22 -3.01 0.65
CA TYR A 141 -20.17 -4.03 0.26
C TYR A 141 -19.96 -5.33 1.02
N ILE A 142 -21.07 -6.05 1.17
CA ILE A 142 -21.16 -7.33 1.85
C ILE A 142 -21.69 -8.35 0.84
N THR A 143 -20.96 -9.43 0.65
CA THR A 143 -21.36 -10.53 -0.23
C THR A 143 -21.45 -11.81 0.58
N ASN A 144 -22.60 -12.48 0.51
CA ASN A 144 -22.79 -13.80 1.09
C ASN A 144 -22.44 -14.90 0.06
N SER A 145 -21.81 -15.98 0.49
CA SER A 145 -21.36 -17.06 -0.41
C SER A 145 -22.52 -17.85 -1.04
N ASP A 146 -23.69 -17.80 -0.44
CA ASP A 146 -24.93 -18.41 -0.94
C ASP A 146 -25.74 -17.44 -1.83
N TYR A 147 -25.30 -16.19 -1.94
CA TYR A 147 -25.96 -15.13 -2.72
C TYR A 147 -27.40 -14.84 -2.30
N GLN A 148 -27.77 -15.20 -1.07
CA GLN A 148 -29.09 -14.96 -0.54
C GLN A 148 -29.23 -13.57 0.07
N TYR A 149 -30.48 -13.11 0.11
CA TYR A 149 -30.86 -11.88 0.78
C TYR A 149 -31.18 -12.18 2.25
N GLU A 150 -30.22 -11.87 3.14
CA GLU A 150 -30.36 -12.11 4.58
C GLU A 150 -30.27 -10.78 5.36
N PRO A 151 -31.35 -9.98 5.38
CA PRO A 151 -31.33 -8.65 6.02
C PRO A 151 -31.12 -8.72 7.53
N ALA A 152 -31.45 -9.85 8.15
CA ALA A 152 -31.25 -10.06 9.58
C ALA A 152 -29.76 -10.09 9.99
N ASP A 153 -28.88 -10.35 9.04
CA ASP A 153 -27.43 -10.40 9.26
C ASP A 153 -26.75 -9.05 9.15
N LEU A 154 -27.47 -8.03 8.72
CA LEU A 154 -26.92 -6.68 8.64
C LEU A 154 -26.88 -6.06 10.03
N GLU A 155 -25.75 -5.47 10.32
CA GLU A 155 -25.50 -4.74 11.56
C GLU A 155 -25.01 -3.33 11.25
N GLU A 156 -24.99 -2.49 12.26
CA GLU A 156 -24.31 -1.23 12.20
C GLU A 156 -22.80 -1.48 12.21
N MET A 157 -22.08 -0.85 11.27
CA MET A 157 -20.65 -1.03 11.11
C MET A 157 -19.90 0.31 11.14
N PHE A 158 -18.71 0.28 11.73
CA PHE A 158 -17.80 1.43 11.80
C PHE A 158 -16.56 1.13 10.98
N PHE A 159 -16.17 2.05 10.12
CA PHE A 159 -15.03 1.88 9.24
C PHE A 159 -14.02 3.00 9.42
N HIS A 160 -12.75 2.62 9.37
CA HIS A 160 -11.60 3.50 9.41
C HIS A 160 -10.77 3.31 8.15
N MET A 161 -10.63 4.34 7.35
CA MET A 161 -9.77 4.34 6.17
C MET A 161 -8.55 5.20 6.41
N GLN A 162 -7.37 4.63 6.23
CA GLN A 162 -6.09 5.35 6.24
C GLN A 162 -5.61 5.54 4.81
N ILE A 163 -5.19 6.75 4.49
CA ILE A 163 -4.72 7.15 3.16
C ILE A 163 -3.35 7.79 3.29
N VAL A 164 -2.43 7.38 2.42
CA VAL A 164 -1.09 7.98 2.25
C VAL A 164 -0.98 8.50 0.82
N TYR A 165 -0.66 9.80 0.60
CA TYR A 165 -0.62 10.42 -0.73
C TYR A 165 0.38 11.56 -0.87
#